data_71bfb2b90ea3f38f6926a53a0312e074
#
_entry.id   71bfb2b90ea3f38f6926a53a0312e074
#
_cell.length_a   1.000
_cell.length_b   1.000
_cell.length_c   1.000
_cell.angle_alpha   90.00
_cell.angle_beta   90.00
_cell.angle_gamma   90.00
#
_symmetry.space_group_name_H-M   'P 1'
#
loop_
_entity.id
_entity.type
_entity.pdbx_description
1 polymer ?
#
loop_
_entity_poly.entity_id
_entity_poly.type
_entity_poly.pdbx_seq_one_letter_code
_entity_poly.pdbx_strand_id
1 'polypeptide(L)'
;MTPRPHVTVKWAQTLDGRAAAADGSSQWITGADARGDVHRRRAEADAILVGTGTLLADDPALTARAETGGLLVPADEQPVPVVVGHRDIPENAQIGEHPALAPHGLSAPLQYSGDDLVAMLADLHSLGYQRLFVAGGPSVASALLAARVVDEVLIYLAPSLLGGPRTALGDIGIASMSEIAHLKIVHTAQLGADLLIKAAIDPAAPTRSTLTSHPIQEGTSCSQD
;
A
#
# COMPACT_ATOMS: atom_id res chain seq x y z
N MET A 1 -3.15 0.98 23.06
CA MET A 1 -2.44 0.86 21.76
C MET A 1 -1.43 1.98 21.70
N THR A 2 -0.22 1.74 21.24
CA THR A 2 0.79 2.77 21.03
C THR A 2 0.28 3.76 19.98
N PRO A 3 0.37 5.09 20.19
CA PRO A 3 -0.01 6.07 19.17
C PRO A 3 0.77 5.84 17.87
N ARG A 4 0.09 5.87 16.73
CA ARG A 4 0.68 5.71 15.41
C ARG A 4 -0.12 6.47 14.36
N PRO A 5 0.46 6.76 13.18
CA PRO A 5 -0.29 7.30 12.05
C PRO A 5 -1.42 6.36 11.59
N HIS A 6 -2.41 6.91 10.93
CA HIS A 6 -3.32 6.13 10.08
C HIS A 6 -2.55 5.65 8.86
N VAL A 7 -2.50 4.34 8.66
CA VAL A 7 -1.70 3.70 7.61
C VAL A 7 -2.59 3.27 6.44
N THR A 8 -2.41 3.91 5.31
CA THR A 8 -3.04 3.55 4.04
C THR A 8 -2.03 2.86 3.13
N VAL A 9 -2.25 1.60 2.80
CA VAL A 9 -1.40 0.85 1.86
C VAL A 9 -2.04 0.85 0.47
N LYS A 10 -1.27 1.28 -0.54
CA LYS A 10 -1.70 1.32 -1.93
C LYS A 10 -0.91 0.34 -2.78
N TRP A 11 -1.61 -0.39 -3.66
CA TRP A 11 -0.96 -1.08 -4.77
C TRP A 11 -1.82 -1.05 -6.03
N ALA A 12 -1.17 -1.31 -7.18
CA ALA A 12 -1.83 -1.57 -8.45
C ALA A 12 -1.65 -3.04 -8.81
N GLN A 13 -2.68 -3.65 -9.40
CA GLN A 13 -2.63 -5.03 -9.84
C GLN A 13 -3.52 -5.26 -11.05
N THR A 14 -3.24 -6.35 -11.77
CA THR A 14 -4.11 -6.92 -12.79
C THR A 14 -5.28 -7.70 -12.16
N LEU A 15 -6.28 -8.09 -12.95
CA LEU A 15 -7.42 -8.93 -12.49
C LEU A 15 -6.97 -10.25 -11.88
N ASP A 16 -5.86 -10.82 -12.36
CA ASP A 16 -5.26 -12.04 -11.82
C ASP A 16 -4.24 -11.79 -10.68
N GLY A 17 -4.24 -10.56 -10.10
CA GLY A 17 -3.48 -10.23 -8.89
C GLY A 17 -1.98 -10.03 -9.09
N ARG A 18 -1.52 -9.62 -10.27
CA ARG A 18 -0.10 -9.39 -10.56
C ARG A 18 0.25 -7.90 -10.46
N ALA A 19 1.41 -7.61 -9.86
CA ALA A 19 1.95 -6.26 -9.74
C ALA A 19 3.13 -6.00 -10.67
N ALA A 20 3.67 -7.01 -11.33
CA ALA A 20 4.74 -6.90 -12.30
C ALA A 20 4.78 -8.12 -13.23
N ALA A 21 5.35 -7.96 -14.42
CA ALA A 21 5.66 -9.03 -15.34
C ALA A 21 6.82 -9.92 -14.81
N ALA A 22 7.08 -11.04 -15.45
CA ALA A 22 8.12 -11.98 -15.03
C ALA A 22 9.52 -11.35 -15.01
N ASP A 23 9.81 -10.43 -15.94
CA ASP A 23 11.06 -9.67 -16.02
C ASP A 23 11.21 -8.58 -14.96
N GLY A 24 10.12 -8.28 -14.22
CA GLY A 24 10.08 -7.25 -13.18
C GLY A 24 9.51 -5.92 -13.65
N SER A 25 9.22 -5.75 -14.93
CA SER A 25 8.56 -4.53 -15.41
C SER A 25 7.16 -4.39 -14.80
N SER A 26 6.87 -3.20 -14.24
CA SER A 26 5.59 -2.87 -13.59
C SER A 26 4.92 -1.64 -14.18
N GLN A 27 5.58 -0.92 -15.09
CA GLN A 27 5.08 0.26 -15.77
C GLN A 27 4.37 -0.18 -17.06
N TRP A 28 3.16 0.17 -17.38
CA TRP A 28 2.12 0.91 -16.63
C TRP A 28 0.92 -0.04 -16.45
N ILE A 29 0.76 -0.62 -15.27
CA ILE A 29 -0.35 -1.57 -15.02
C ILE A 29 -1.68 -0.82 -15.13
N THR A 30 -1.77 0.37 -14.55
CA THR A 30 -2.99 1.21 -14.53
C THR A 30 -2.84 2.46 -15.38
N GLY A 31 -3.97 2.99 -15.84
CA GLY A 31 -4.06 4.17 -16.71
C GLY A 31 -3.80 5.51 -16.01
N ALA A 32 -3.89 6.60 -16.78
CA ALA A 32 -3.62 7.97 -16.34
C ALA A 32 -4.56 8.43 -15.21
N ASP A 33 -5.86 8.14 -15.31
CA ASP A 33 -6.86 8.55 -14.32
C ASP A 33 -6.57 7.93 -12.94
N ALA A 34 -6.19 6.64 -12.90
CA ALA A 34 -5.78 5.95 -11.68
C ALA A 34 -4.50 6.57 -11.08
N ARG A 35 -3.50 6.88 -11.93
CA ARG A 35 -2.28 7.57 -11.47
C ARG A 35 -2.57 8.98 -10.94
N GLY A 36 -3.47 9.72 -11.60
CA GLY A 36 -3.94 11.02 -11.13
C GLY A 36 -4.60 10.93 -9.74
N ASP A 37 -5.42 9.90 -9.50
CA ASP A 37 -6.01 9.67 -8.17
C ASP A 37 -4.94 9.36 -7.12
N VAL A 38 -3.92 8.53 -7.45
CA VAL A 38 -2.79 8.27 -6.54
C VAL A 38 -2.08 9.56 -6.13
N HIS A 39 -1.86 10.49 -7.06
CA HIS A 39 -1.23 11.77 -6.74
C HIS A 39 -2.10 12.65 -5.83
N ARG A 40 -3.42 12.68 -6.01
CA ARG A 40 -4.34 13.35 -5.09
C ARG A 40 -4.26 12.76 -3.68
N ARG A 41 -4.22 11.42 -3.57
CA ARG A 41 -4.07 10.72 -2.28
C ARG A 41 -2.74 11.00 -1.59
N ARG A 42 -1.65 11.15 -2.37
CA ARG A 42 -0.36 11.59 -1.82
C ARG A 42 -0.45 12.98 -1.21
N ALA A 43 -1.16 13.90 -1.86
CA ALA A 43 -1.36 15.26 -1.37
C ALA A 43 -2.15 15.32 -0.05
N GLU A 44 -2.91 14.28 0.29
CA GLU A 44 -3.68 14.18 1.54
C GLU A 44 -2.86 13.58 2.69
N ALA A 45 -1.66 13.05 2.43
CA ALA A 45 -0.83 12.37 3.41
C ALA A 45 0.25 13.30 4.00
N ASP A 46 0.63 13.04 5.25
CA ASP A 46 1.71 13.78 5.91
C ASP A 46 3.08 13.15 5.62
N ALA A 47 3.11 11.83 5.41
CA ALA A 47 4.32 11.09 5.02
C ALA A 47 4.02 10.03 3.96
N ILE A 48 5.01 9.72 3.12
CA ILE A 48 4.92 8.70 2.07
C ILE A 48 6.06 7.70 2.21
N LEU A 49 5.73 6.41 2.27
CA LEU A 49 6.68 5.34 2.55
C LEU A 49 6.86 4.42 1.35
N VAL A 50 8.13 4.11 1.06
CA VAL A 50 8.52 3.05 0.13
C VAL A 50 9.57 2.13 0.74
N GLY A 51 9.69 0.90 0.23
CA GLY A 51 10.82 0.04 0.55
C GLY A 51 12.05 0.35 -0.29
N THR A 52 13.24 0.05 0.23
CA THR A 52 14.50 0.18 -0.53
C THR A 52 14.48 -0.59 -1.84
N GLY A 53 13.68 -1.68 -1.93
CA GLY A 53 13.50 -2.43 -3.19
C GLY A 53 12.87 -1.59 -4.29
N THR A 54 11.77 -0.93 -3.98
CA THR A 54 11.06 -0.02 -4.91
C THR A 54 11.91 1.21 -5.21
N LEU A 55 12.58 1.77 -4.20
CA LEU A 55 13.46 2.91 -4.39
C LEU A 55 14.55 2.62 -5.43
N LEU A 56 15.25 1.50 -5.28
CA LEU A 56 16.37 1.14 -6.15
C LEU A 56 15.94 0.66 -7.55
N ALA A 57 14.71 0.15 -7.68
CA ALA A 57 14.19 -0.31 -8.98
C ALA A 57 13.60 0.83 -9.82
N ASP A 58 12.87 1.75 -9.17
CA ASP A 58 12.01 2.71 -9.86
C ASP A 58 12.49 4.16 -9.71
N ASP A 59 13.44 4.45 -8.80
CA ASP A 59 13.90 5.79 -8.42
C ASP A 59 12.74 6.81 -8.35
N PRO A 60 11.72 6.58 -7.51
CA PRO A 60 10.52 7.37 -7.52
C PRO A 60 10.71 8.72 -6.82
N ALA A 61 10.29 9.81 -7.43
CA ALA A 61 10.30 11.13 -6.79
C ALA A 61 9.32 11.24 -5.60
N LEU A 62 8.31 10.37 -5.49
CA LEU A 62 7.27 10.30 -4.44
C LEU A 62 6.41 11.55 -4.24
N THR A 63 6.60 12.59 -5.01
CA THR A 63 5.83 13.84 -4.94
C THR A 63 4.35 13.66 -5.28
N ALA A 64 3.50 14.49 -4.70
CA ALA A 64 2.13 14.72 -5.15
C ALA A 64 2.15 15.75 -6.29
N ARG A 65 1.96 15.30 -7.54
CA ARG A 65 2.08 16.14 -8.73
C ARG A 65 0.93 15.92 -9.71
N ALA A 66 0.63 16.94 -10.49
CA ALA A 66 -0.28 16.85 -11.61
C ALA A 66 0.35 16.05 -12.77
N GLU A 67 -0.46 15.55 -13.68
CA GLU A 67 0.02 14.84 -14.88
C GLU A 67 0.90 15.75 -15.75
N THR A 68 0.69 17.05 -15.70
CA THR A 68 1.50 18.08 -16.37
C THR A 68 2.85 18.35 -15.69
N GLY A 69 3.15 17.70 -14.54
CA GLY A 69 4.42 17.76 -13.82
C GLY A 69 4.49 18.76 -12.67
N GLY A 70 3.55 19.71 -12.54
CA GLY A 70 3.51 20.66 -11.43
C GLY A 70 3.08 20.00 -10.11
N LEU A 71 3.55 20.50 -8.95
CA LEU A 71 3.12 20.04 -7.65
C LEU A 71 1.63 20.34 -7.42
N LEU A 72 0.88 19.39 -6.81
CA LEU A 72 -0.53 19.57 -6.46
C LEU A 72 -0.73 20.40 -5.19
N VAL A 73 0.26 20.39 -4.31
CA VAL A 73 0.29 21.13 -3.04
C VAL A 73 1.66 21.79 -2.89
N PRO A 74 1.78 22.87 -2.10
CA PRO A 74 3.07 23.52 -1.82
C PRO A 74 4.11 22.56 -1.25
N ALA A 75 5.39 22.96 -1.25
CA ALA A 75 6.49 22.12 -0.81
C ALA A 75 6.39 21.70 0.68
N ASP A 76 5.89 22.57 1.53
CA ASP A 76 5.65 22.34 2.95
C ASP A 76 4.42 21.46 3.25
N GLU A 77 3.54 21.30 2.26
CA GLU A 77 2.39 20.40 2.34
C GLU A 77 2.63 19.07 1.57
N GLN A 78 3.79 18.90 0.94
CA GLN A 78 4.14 17.62 0.30
C GLN A 78 4.41 16.55 1.36
N PRO A 79 4.00 15.29 1.13
CA PRO A 79 4.26 14.21 2.09
C PRO A 79 5.75 13.98 2.28
N VAL A 80 6.20 13.91 3.53
CA VAL A 80 7.61 13.65 3.84
C VAL A 80 8.01 12.25 3.40
N PRO A 81 9.10 12.11 2.63
CA PRO A 81 9.53 10.80 2.13
C PRO A 81 10.17 9.95 3.23
N VAL A 82 9.71 8.70 3.32
CA VAL A 82 10.17 7.68 4.26
C VAL A 82 10.62 6.44 3.48
N VAL A 83 11.79 5.93 3.80
CA VAL A 83 12.35 4.71 3.20
C VAL A 83 12.47 3.62 4.26
N VAL A 84 12.00 2.41 3.97
CA VAL A 84 12.17 1.25 4.85
C VAL A 84 13.03 0.18 4.21
N GLY A 85 14.02 -0.29 4.96
CA GLY A 85 14.97 -1.32 4.56
C GLY A 85 16.41 -0.97 4.87
N HIS A 86 17.29 -1.98 4.79
CA HIS A 86 18.69 -1.88 5.19
C HIS A 86 19.65 -1.33 4.13
N ARG A 87 19.18 -1.26 2.86
CA ARG A 87 20.04 -0.77 1.77
C ARG A 87 20.13 0.73 1.79
N ASP A 88 21.31 1.26 1.49
CA ASP A 88 21.56 2.69 1.40
C ASP A 88 20.71 3.34 0.30
N ILE A 89 20.31 4.57 0.55
CA ILE A 89 19.69 5.44 -0.46
C ILE A 89 20.83 5.98 -1.35
N PRO A 90 20.78 5.79 -2.69
CA PRO A 90 21.79 6.35 -3.57
C PRO A 90 21.85 7.89 -3.46
N GLU A 91 23.07 8.46 -3.48
CA GLU A 91 23.27 9.92 -3.37
C GLU A 91 22.53 10.71 -4.46
N ASN A 92 22.35 10.13 -5.64
CA ASN A 92 21.66 10.73 -6.77
C ASN A 92 20.19 10.33 -6.89
N ALA A 93 19.60 9.65 -5.89
CA ALA A 93 18.20 9.28 -5.92
C ALA A 93 17.28 10.51 -5.89
N GLN A 94 16.25 10.55 -6.75
CA GLN A 94 15.31 11.67 -6.85
C GLN A 94 14.67 12.05 -5.50
N ILE A 95 14.50 11.08 -4.60
CA ILE A 95 13.94 11.27 -3.27
C ILE A 95 14.83 12.16 -2.37
N GLY A 96 16.15 12.27 -2.67
CA GLY A 96 17.08 13.14 -1.96
C GLY A 96 16.84 14.63 -2.20
N GLU A 97 16.19 14.97 -3.32
CA GLU A 97 15.80 16.34 -3.69
C GLU A 97 14.29 16.59 -3.47
N HIS A 98 13.65 15.76 -2.64
CA HIS A 98 12.20 15.86 -2.44
C HIS A 98 11.83 17.22 -1.80
N PRO A 99 10.83 17.95 -2.37
CA PRO A 99 10.50 19.32 -1.96
C PRO A 99 10.07 19.45 -0.48
N ALA A 100 9.55 18.39 0.16
CA ALA A 100 9.18 18.43 1.57
C ALA A 100 10.38 18.46 2.54
N LEU A 101 11.59 18.11 2.11
CA LEU A 101 12.73 17.95 3.04
C LEU A 101 13.08 19.27 3.73
N ALA A 102 13.38 20.32 2.98
CA ALA A 102 13.82 21.60 3.53
C ALA A 102 12.75 22.26 4.43
N PRO A 103 11.46 22.34 4.06
CA PRO A 103 10.42 22.89 4.92
C PRO A 103 10.25 22.12 6.25
N HIS A 104 10.51 20.83 6.26
CA HIS A 104 10.46 20.00 7.48
C HIS A 104 11.79 19.93 8.24
N GLY A 105 12.80 20.73 7.86
CA GLY A 105 14.12 20.76 8.48
C GLY A 105 14.94 19.50 8.28
N LEU A 106 14.64 18.73 7.22
CA LEU A 106 15.32 17.49 6.89
C LEU A 106 16.36 17.74 5.78
N SER A 107 17.52 17.11 5.91
CA SER A 107 18.57 17.11 4.87
C SER A 107 18.53 15.86 3.99
N ALA A 108 17.76 14.85 4.37
CA ALA A 108 17.59 13.59 3.67
C ALA A 108 16.23 12.96 4.01
N PRO A 109 15.72 12.01 3.21
CA PRO A 109 14.57 11.21 3.56
C PRO A 109 14.74 10.50 4.90
N LEU A 110 13.65 10.28 5.64
CA LEU A 110 13.69 9.46 6.84
C LEU A 110 13.94 8.00 6.43
N GLN A 111 14.89 7.33 7.09
CA GLN A 111 15.18 5.92 6.81
C GLN A 111 15.08 5.07 8.07
N TYR A 112 14.41 3.92 7.95
CA TYR A 112 14.25 2.91 9.00
C TYR A 112 14.66 1.54 8.47
N SER A 113 15.21 0.67 9.33
CA SER A 113 15.59 -0.69 8.96
C SER A 113 14.39 -1.56 8.54
N GLY A 114 13.24 -1.34 9.19
CA GLY A 114 12.04 -2.15 9.01
C GLY A 114 11.98 -3.40 9.90
N ASP A 115 12.93 -3.57 10.82
CA ASP A 115 12.93 -4.70 11.78
C ASP A 115 11.82 -4.59 12.81
N ASP A 116 11.45 -3.37 13.18
CA ASP A 116 10.34 -3.07 14.08
C ASP A 116 9.43 -1.99 13.46
N LEU A 117 8.41 -2.45 12.74
CA LEU A 117 7.44 -1.57 12.08
C LEU A 117 6.56 -0.81 13.09
N VAL A 118 6.32 -1.39 14.28
CA VAL A 118 5.52 -0.74 15.32
C VAL A 118 6.29 0.44 15.92
N ALA A 119 7.58 0.25 16.22
CA ALA A 119 8.46 1.32 16.71
C ALA A 119 8.64 2.42 15.66
N MET A 120 8.83 2.05 14.37
CA MET A 120 8.88 3.01 13.26
C MET A 120 7.61 3.88 13.19
N LEU A 121 6.44 3.27 13.26
CA LEU A 121 5.17 4.02 13.23
C LEU A 121 4.98 4.92 14.45
N ALA A 122 5.41 4.47 15.63
CA ALA A 122 5.37 5.29 16.85
C ALA A 122 6.31 6.51 16.74
N ASP A 123 7.49 6.33 16.17
CA ASP A 123 8.44 7.41 15.91
C ASP A 123 7.86 8.42 14.89
N LEU A 124 7.34 7.96 13.75
CA LEU A 124 6.67 8.83 12.79
C LEU A 124 5.54 9.65 13.42
N HIS A 125 4.74 9.02 14.29
CA HIS A 125 3.70 9.74 15.04
C HIS A 125 4.28 10.79 15.99
N SER A 126 5.40 10.50 16.68
CA SER A 126 6.08 11.42 17.57
C SER A 126 6.64 12.65 16.86
N LEU A 127 7.02 12.48 15.58
CA LEU A 127 7.42 13.56 14.66
C LEU A 127 6.23 14.39 14.13
N GLY A 128 4.99 14.03 14.49
CA GLY A 128 3.79 14.78 14.14
C GLY A 128 3.04 14.24 12.90
N TYR A 129 3.52 13.21 12.24
CA TYR A 129 2.85 12.62 11.08
C TYR A 129 1.67 11.77 11.52
N GLN A 130 0.47 12.13 11.05
CA GLN A 130 -0.79 11.48 11.41
C GLN A 130 -1.31 10.54 10.32
N ARG A 131 -0.91 10.74 9.06
CA ARG A 131 -1.37 9.99 7.88
C ARG A 131 -0.17 9.51 7.08
N LEU A 132 0.02 8.20 7.04
CA LEU A 132 1.09 7.55 6.29
C LEU A 132 0.52 6.89 5.03
N PHE A 133 0.96 7.34 3.86
CA PHE A 133 0.66 6.70 2.58
C PHE A 133 1.79 5.76 2.18
N VAL A 134 1.50 4.47 2.09
CA VAL A 134 2.48 3.46 1.70
C VAL A 134 2.36 3.19 0.20
N ALA A 135 3.35 3.65 -0.56
CA ALA A 135 3.48 3.42 -2.00
C ALA A 135 4.51 2.32 -2.31
N GLY A 136 4.75 1.44 -1.36
CA GLY A 136 5.77 0.38 -1.44
C GLY A 136 5.38 -0.80 -2.32
N GLY A 137 6.38 -1.60 -2.65
CA GLY A 137 6.21 -2.87 -3.37
C GLY A 137 5.57 -3.97 -2.49
N PRO A 138 5.35 -5.17 -3.06
CA PRO A 138 4.66 -6.28 -2.38
C PRO A 138 5.24 -6.63 -1.01
N SER A 139 6.58 -6.60 -0.86
CA SER A 139 7.23 -6.97 0.41
C SER A 139 6.85 -6.04 1.57
N VAL A 140 6.87 -4.72 1.35
CA VAL A 140 6.52 -3.74 2.39
C VAL A 140 5.03 -3.79 2.70
N ALA A 141 4.17 -3.89 1.68
CA ALA A 141 2.74 -4.03 1.85
C ALA A 141 2.40 -5.29 2.68
N SER A 142 3.01 -6.43 2.34
CA SER A 142 2.81 -7.68 3.06
C SER A 142 3.33 -7.63 4.49
N ALA A 143 4.49 -7.04 4.74
CA ALA A 143 5.05 -6.91 6.09
C ALA A 143 4.16 -6.07 7.01
N LEU A 144 3.63 -4.94 6.52
CA LEU A 144 2.71 -4.09 7.28
C LEU A 144 1.37 -4.79 7.56
N LEU A 145 0.85 -5.56 6.58
CA LEU A 145 -0.36 -6.36 6.76
C LEU A 145 -0.14 -7.49 7.77
N ALA A 146 0.99 -8.21 7.68
CA ALA A 146 1.36 -9.26 8.63
C ALA A 146 1.53 -8.70 10.06
N ALA A 147 2.10 -7.50 10.20
CA ALA A 147 2.23 -6.79 11.47
C ALA A 147 0.89 -6.25 12.00
N ARG A 148 -0.21 -6.33 11.23
CA ARG A 148 -1.54 -5.83 11.59
C ARG A 148 -1.58 -4.34 11.96
N VAL A 149 -0.79 -3.54 11.26
CA VAL A 149 -0.67 -2.08 11.49
C VAL A 149 -1.27 -1.25 10.36
N VAL A 150 -1.98 -1.87 9.42
CA VAL A 150 -2.67 -1.22 8.29
C VAL A 150 -4.12 -0.93 8.68
N ASP A 151 -4.59 0.28 8.39
CA ASP A 151 -5.97 0.71 8.64
C ASP A 151 -6.82 0.62 7.36
N GLU A 152 -6.21 0.93 6.23
CA GLU A 152 -6.89 1.04 4.95
C GLU A 152 -6.05 0.52 3.80
N VAL A 153 -6.69 -0.07 2.82
CA VAL A 153 -6.06 -0.46 1.56
C VAL A 153 -6.72 0.24 0.37
N LEU A 154 -5.89 0.65 -0.60
CA LEU A 154 -6.30 1.20 -1.89
C LEU A 154 -5.78 0.27 -2.98
N ILE A 155 -6.70 -0.44 -3.62
CA ILE A 155 -6.40 -1.39 -4.70
C ILE A 155 -6.81 -0.76 -6.02
N TYR A 156 -5.84 -0.51 -6.89
CA TYR A 156 -6.10 -0.08 -8.27
C TYR A 156 -6.01 -1.31 -9.16
N LEU A 157 -7.16 -1.72 -9.70
CA LEU A 157 -7.35 -2.94 -10.44
C LEU A 157 -7.45 -2.64 -11.93
N ALA A 158 -6.43 -3.04 -12.69
CA ALA A 158 -6.45 -2.94 -14.14
C ALA A 158 -7.24 -4.10 -14.77
N PRO A 159 -8.06 -3.87 -15.81
CA PRO A 159 -8.83 -4.90 -16.51
C PRO A 159 -7.93 -5.69 -17.48
N SER A 160 -6.89 -6.32 -16.94
CA SER A 160 -5.88 -7.06 -17.69
C SER A 160 -5.47 -8.33 -16.97
N LEU A 161 -4.87 -9.27 -17.69
CA LEU A 161 -4.27 -10.49 -17.17
C LEU A 161 -2.78 -10.49 -17.51
N LEU A 162 -1.95 -10.85 -16.57
CA LEU A 162 -0.49 -10.84 -16.74
C LEU A 162 0.12 -12.23 -16.51
N GLY A 163 -0.43 -13.01 -15.58
CA GLY A 163 0.16 -14.30 -15.19
C GLY A 163 1.50 -14.14 -14.46
N GLY A 164 2.28 -15.23 -14.41
CA GLY A 164 3.62 -15.21 -13.83
C GLY A 164 3.68 -15.18 -12.29
N PRO A 165 4.88 -15.07 -11.70
CA PRO A 165 5.07 -15.27 -10.27
C PRO A 165 4.92 -13.99 -9.42
N ARG A 166 4.90 -12.79 -10.01
CA ARG A 166 4.99 -11.53 -9.29
C ARG A 166 3.62 -11.03 -8.84
N THR A 167 3.18 -11.52 -7.69
CA THR A 167 1.91 -11.15 -7.07
C THR A 167 1.96 -9.75 -6.43
N ALA A 168 0.80 -9.12 -6.31
CA ALA A 168 0.65 -7.81 -5.65
C ALA A 168 0.89 -7.86 -4.14
N LEU A 169 0.65 -9.02 -3.52
CA LEU A 169 0.99 -9.32 -2.14
C LEU A 169 1.78 -10.64 -2.07
N GLY A 170 2.73 -10.71 -1.15
CA GLY A 170 3.38 -11.94 -0.72
C GLY A 170 2.65 -12.58 0.45
N ASP A 171 3.38 -13.30 1.28
CA ASP A 171 2.87 -13.88 2.52
C ASP A 171 2.54 -12.76 3.53
N ILE A 172 1.35 -12.81 4.09
CA ILE A 172 0.87 -11.91 5.15
C ILE A 172 0.60 -12.64 6.46
N GLY A 173 1.15 -13.85 6.62
CA GLY A 173 1.07 -14.65 7.84
C GLY A 173 -0.27 -15.36 8.05
N ILE A 174 -1.06 -15.62 6.98
CA ILE A 174 -2.33 -16.35 7.04
C ILE A 174 -2.07 -17.81 6.65
N ALA A 175 -2.13 -18.71 7.63
CA ALA A 175 -1.88 -20.14 7.43
C ALA A 175 -3.13 -20.95 7.09
N SER A 176 -4.33 -20.45 7.41
CA SER A 176 -5.58 -21.16 7.19
C SER A 176 -6.73 -20.23 6.80
N MET A 177 -7.78 -20.79 6.19
CA MET A 177 -8.98 -20.02 5.83
C MET A 177 -9.71 -19.43 7.04
N SER A 178 -9.51 -19.97 8.25
CA SER A 178 -10.07 -19.40 9.47
C SER A 178 -9.39 -18.09 9.91
N GLU A 179 -8.20 -17.84 9.41
CA GLU A 179 -7.39 -16.64 9.71
C GLU A 179 -7.48 -15.55 8.64
N ILE A 180 -8.30 -15.79 7.60
CA ILE A 180 -8.44 -14.86 6.46
C ILE A 180 -8.72 -13.45 6.95
N ALA A 181 -7.95 -12.48 6.45
CA ALA A 181 -8.16 -11.06 6.73
C ALA A 181 -9.39 -10.56 5.98
N HIS A 182 -10.43 -10.22 6.71
CA HIS A 182 -11.64 -9.63 6.13
C HIS A 182 -11.52 -8.13 5.99
N LEU A 183 -11.96 -7.62 4.84
CA LEU A 183 -11.98 -6.20 4.53
C LEU A 183 -13.43 -5.73 4.40
N LYS A 184 -13.70 -4.50 4.84
CA LYS A 184 -14.93 -3.81 4.55
C LYS A 184 -14.70 -2.82 3.42
N ILE A 185 -15.27 -3.09 2.24
CA ILE A 185 -15.25 -2.13 1.14
C ILE A 185 -16.03 -0.90 1.58
N VAL A 186 -15.36 0.26 1.56
CA VAL A 186 -15.94 1.55 1.95
C VAL A 186 -16.21 2.46 0.75
N HIS A 187 -15.50 2.22 -0.37
CA HIS A 187 -15.70 2.98 -1.61
C HIS A 187 -15.19 2.20 -2.81
N THR A 188 -15.87 2.35 -3.95
CA THR A 188 -15.40 1.90 -5.26
C THR A 188 -15.59 3.02 -6.27
N ALA A 189 -14.67 3.16 -7.22
CA ALA A 189 -14.77 4.12 -8.30
C ALA A 189 -14.15 3.58 -9.57
N GLN A 190 -14.75 3.88 -10.72
CA GLN A 190 -14.12 3.65 -12.01
C GLN A 190 -13.24 4.86 -12.36
N LEU A 191 -11.97 4.59 -12.71
CA LEU A 191 -10.96 5.58 -13.07
C LEU A 191 -10.45 5.27 -14.49
N GLY A 192 -11.10 5.84 -15.48
CA GLY A 192 -10.91 5.43 -16.85
C GLY A 192 -11.34 3.98 -17.06
N ALA A 193 -10.40 3.13 -17.48
CA ALA A 193 -10.64 1.69 -17.61
C ALA A 193 -10.45 0.91 -16.28
N ASP A 194 -9.77 1.49 -15.30
CA ASP A 194 -9.40 0.84 -14.04
C ASP A 194 -10.51 0.95 -12.98
N LEU A 195 -10.46 0.06 -11.99
CA LEU A 195 -11.33 0.10 -10.82
C LEU A 195 -10.51 0.39 -9.57
N LEU A 196 -10.87 1.44 -8.83
CA LEU A 196 -10.41 1.67 -7.47
C LEU A 196 -11.31 0.92 -6.49
N ILE A 197 -10.70 0.15 -5.60
CA ILE A 197 -11.34 -0.41 -4.41
C ILE A 197 -10.64 0.17 -3.18
N LYS A 198 -11.39 0.91 -2.37
CA LYS A 198 -10.96 1.39 -1.06
C LYS A 198 -11.61 0.51 0.01
N ALA A 199 -10.83 -0.10 0.87
CA ALA A 199 -11.34 -0.98 1.92
C ALA A 199 -10.64 -0.73 3.25
N ALA A 200 -11.42 -0.70 4.34
CA ALA A 200 -10.91 -0.65 5.70
C ALA A 200 -10.59 -2.06 6.19
N ILE A 201 -9.50 -2.19 6.95
CA ILE A 201 -9.19 -3.39 7.71
C ILE A 201 -9.94 -3.28 9.04
N ASP A 202 -10.81 -4.22 9.33
CA ASP A 202 -11.48 -4.29 10.63
C ASP A 202 -10.64 -5.13 11.60
N PRO A 203 -9.95 -4.49 12.56
CA PRO A 203 -9.16 -5.23 13.53
C PRO A 203 -10.02 -6.08 14.49
N ALA A 204 -11.32 -5.81 14.55
CA ALA A 204 -12.30 -6.53 15.36
C ALA A 204 -13.15 -7.49 14.55
N ALA A 205 -12.93 -7.62 13.23
CA ALA A 205 -13.65 -8.62 12.43
C ALA A 205 -13.35 -10.00 13.04
N PRO A 206 -14.37 -10.73 13.53
CA PRO A 206 -14.15 -12.03 14.15
C PRO A 206 -13.51 -12.93 13.11
N THR A 207 -12.33 -13.45 13.41
CA THR A 207 -11.89 -14.68 12.78
C THR A 207 -13.08 -15.65 12.86
N ARG A 208 -13.50 -16.23 11.76
CA ARG A 208 -14.72 -17.08 11.64
C ARG A 208 -14.85 -18.21 12.66
N SER A 209 -13.92 -18.36 13.57
CA SER A 209 -13.89 -19.29 14.72
C SER A 209 -15.04 -19.10 15.73
N THR A 210 -15.82 -18.01 15.66
CA THR A 210 -16.95 -17.75 16.56
C THR A 210 -18.33 -17.93 15.91
N LEU A 211 -18.40 -18.33 14.64
CA LEU A 211 -19.66 -18.74 14.05
C LEU A 211 -19.92 -20.20 14.45
N THR A 212 -20.73 -20.37 15.48
CA THR A 212 -21.35 -21.62 15.92
C THR A 212 -21.75 -22.45 14.70
N SER A 213 -21.24 -23.68 14.67
CA SER A 213 -21.64 -24.72 13.74
C SER A 213 -23.17 -24.93 13.80
N HIS A 214 -23.86 -24.44 12.77
CA HIS A 214 -25.19 -24.95 12.47
C HIS A 214 -24.98 -26.32 11.84
N PRO A 215 -25.64 -27.39 12.33
CA PRO A 215 -25.55 -28.72 11.72
C PRO A 215 -26.10 -28.61 10.28
N ILE A 216 -25.28 -29.06 9.35
CA ILE A 216 -25.70 -29.30 7.96
C ILE A 216 -26.77 -30.37 8.02
N GLN A 217 -28.02 -30.05 7.74
CA GLN A 217 -29.02 -31.07 7.43
C GLN A 217 -28.59 -31.69 6.08
N GLU A 218 -28.30 -33.00 6.17
CA GLU A 218 -28.11 -33.84 4.99
C GLU A 218 -29.41 -33.84 4.17
N GLY A 219 -29.40 -33.11 3.06
CA GLY A 219 -30.48 -33.01 2.07
C GLY A 219 -30.10 -33.76 0.81
N THR A 220 -30.53 -34.99 0.72
CA THR A 220 -30.98 -35.73 -0.48
C THR A 220 -30.14 -35.65 -1.75
N SER A 221 -29.62 -36.79 -2.16
CA SER A 221 -29.02 -37.17 -3.44
C SER A 221 -29.64 -36.44 -4.68
N CYS A 222 -28.83 -35.78 -5.45
CA CYS A 222 -29.12 -35.54 -6.87
C CYS A 222 -28.78 -36.81 -7.65
N SER A 223 -29.82 -37.50 -8.12
CA SER A 223 -29.71 -38.55 -9.14
C SER A 223 -29.35 -37.90 -10.48
N GLN A 224 -28.46 -38.57 -11.19
CA GLN A 224 -28.09 -38.38 -12.56
C GLN A 224 -29.34 -38.54 -13.49
N ASP A 225 -29.43 -37.64 -14.46
CA ASP A 225 -29.80 -37.91 -15.86
C ASP A 225 -29.11 -36.90 -16.77
#